data_e13de665c8fac17f88609fc09c0babd6
#
_entry.id   e13de665c8fac17f88609fc09c0babd6
#
_cell.length_a   1.000
_cell.length_b   1.000
_cell.length_c   1.000
_cell.angle_alpha   90.00
_cell.angle_beta   90.00
_cell.angle_gamma   90.00
#
_symmetry.space_group_name_H-M   'P 1'
#
loop_
_entity.id
_entity.type
_entity.pdbx_description
1 polymer ?
#
loop_
_entity_poly.entity_id
_entity_poly.type
_entity_poly.pdbx_seq_one_letter_code
_entity_poly.pdbx_strand_id
1 'polypeptide(L)'
;YIDFEFVSSQLNGQEKTLAMGETIPTDFGNIPAHSQAYAQWWLQSTLLGHFVDYDIQATHVTSYGNENLSLLDQVTIHELIHGFTPAEGVVAGGPAIERGFLVNDISDIDDLPDHVYFTDATQQEVEVAADAKLQKQSNTEYTLAITPKKAGWNYGSVTDPTGRRAIIKIVRQRDGVELPADNV
;
A
#
# COMPACT_ATOMS: atom_id res chain seq x y z
N TYR A 1 -19.12 11.00 18.56
CA TYR A 1 -17.76 11.38 18.11
C TYR A 1 -17.11 10.17 17.48
N ILE A 2 -16.45 10.37 16.34
CA ILE A 2 -15.57 9.39 15.73
C ILE A 2 -14.21 9.60 16.38
N ASP A 3 -13.62 8.53 16.88
CA ASP A 3 -12.30 8.56 17.48
C ASP A 3 -11.36 7.65 16.70
N PHE A 4 -10.10 8.05 16.57
CA PHE A 4 -9.05 7.30 15.91
C PHE A 4 -7.98 6.95 16.93
N GLU A 5 -7.78 5.66 17.13
CA GLU A 5 -6.69 5.16 17.94
C GLU A 5 -5.49 4.83 17.04
N PHE A 6 -4.34 5.30 17.43
CA PHE A 6 -3.09 4.97 16.77
C PHE A 6 -2.63 3.59 17.26
N VAL A 7 -2.50 2.66 16.33
CA VAL A 7 -2.15 1.25 16.64
C VAL A 7 -0.66 1.02 16.53
N SER A 8 -0.06 1.37 15.40
CA SER A 8 1.37 1.16 15.13
C SER A 8 1.87 2.01 13.98
N SER A 9 3.19 2.15 13.88
CA SER A 9 3.85 2.75 12.72
C SER A 9 5.07 1.96 12.30
N GLN A 10 5.42 2.07 11.02
CA GLN A 10 6.65 1.55 10.47
C GLN A 10 7.36 2.62 9.65
N LEU A 11 8.68 2.58 9.66
CA LEU A 11 9.54 3.35 8.78
C LEU A 11 10.46 2.37 8.03
N ASN A 12 10.40 2.37 6.70
CA ASN A 12 11.17 1.46 5.85
C ASN A 12 11.01 -0.01 6.28
N GLY A 13 9.77 -0.43 6.60
CA GLY A 13 9.43 -1.77 7.05
C GLY A 13 9.84 -2.14 8.48
N GLN A 14 10.46 -1.22 9.21
CA GLN A 14 10.83 -1.42 10.61
C GLN A 14 9.78 -0.80 11.53
N GLU A 15 9.27 -1.58 12.46
CA GLU A 15 8.31 -1.11 13.44
C GLU A 15 8.94 -0.04 14.34
N LYS A 16 8.21 1.07 14.51
CA LYS A 16 8.53 2.12 15.47
C LYS A 16 7.57 2.01 16.63
N THR A 17 8.12 1.78 17.81
CA THR A 17 7.37 1.89 19.07
C THR A 17 7.25 3.36 19.44
N LEU A 18 6.03 3.87 19.49
CA LEU A 18 5.80 5.22 20.02
C LEU A 18 5.83 5.17 21.54
N ALA A 19 6.60 6.07 22.14
CA ALA A 19 6.49 6.31 23.57
C ALA A 19 5.15 7.00 23.88
N MET A 20 4.62 6.72 25.06
CA MET A 20 3.33 7.28 25.50
C MET A 20 3.39 8.83 25.43
N GLY A 21 2.52 9.42 24.60
CA GLY A 21 2.44 10.87 24.39
C GLY A 21 3.23 11.42 23.21
N GLU A 22 3.88 10.59 22.41
CA GLU A 22 4.45 11.03 21.14
C GLU A 22 3.36 11.25 20.09
N THR A 23 3.56 12.30 19.30
CA THR A 23 2.70 12.63 18.17
C THR A 23 3.04 11.79 16.96
N ILE A 24 2.10 11.67 16.02
CA ILE A 24 2.19 10.89 14.77
C ILE A 24 3.34 11.29 13.82
N PRO A 25 4.05 12.45 13.92
CA PRO A 25 5.12 12.79 12.99
C PRO A 25 6.19 11.71 12.92
N THR A 26 6.55 11.34 11.71
CA THR A 26 7.64 10.42 11.44
C THR A 26 8.82 11.19 10.87
N ASP A 27 9.96 11.13 11.57
CA ASP A 27 11.22 11.68 11.06
C ASP A 27 11.87 10.64 10.12
N PHE A 28 11.93 10.97 8.85
CA PHE A 28 12.59 10.15 7.84
C PHE A 28 14.12 10.24 7.89
N GLY A 29 14.67 11.17 8.68
CA GLY A 29 16.09 11.45 8.69
C GLY A 29 16.60 11.95 7.35
N ASN A 30 17.87 11.67 7.05
CA ASN A 30 18.45 12.00 5.75
C ASN A 30 18.10 10.92 4.72
N ILE A 31 17.39 11.29 3.66
CA ILE A 31 17.17 10.43 2.50
C ILE A 31 18.29 10.71 1.51
N PRO A 32 19.20 9.75 1.22
CA PRO A 32 20.28 9.94 0.28
C PRO A 32 19.79 10.22 -1.15
N ALA A 33 20.61 10.85 -1.97
CA ALA A 33 20.29 11.06 -3.38
C ALA A 33 19.99 9.72 -4.09
N HIS A 34 18.99 9.72 -4.95
CA HIS A 34 18.52 8.54 -5.69
C HIS A 34 18.03 7.39 -4.79
N SER A 35 17.63 7.69 -3.57
CA SER A 35 16.99 6.74 -2.67
C SER A 35 15.56 7.17 -2.32
N GLN A 36 14.86 6.29 -1.65
CA GLN A 36 13.48 6.46 -1.24
C GLN A 36 13.32 6.10 0.22
N ALA A 37 12.27 6.62 0.85
CA ALA A 37 11.86 6.20 2.17
C ALA A 37 10.33 6.19 2.21
N TYR A 38 9.77 5.26 2.97
CA TYR A 38 8.33 5.17 3.16
C TYR A 38 7.98 4.94 4.62
N ALA A 39 6.83 5.46 5.04
CA ALA A 39 6.26 5.21 6.35
C ALA A 39 4.83 4.72 6.22
N GLN A 40 4.41 3.92 7.18
CA GLN A 40 3.04 3.44 7.29
C GLN A 40 2.54 3.65 8.71
N TRP A 41 1.27 4.03 8.84
CA TRP A 41 0.57 4.16 10.10
C TRP A 41 -0.68 3.31 10.07
N TRP A 42 -0.94 2.61 11.16
CA TRP A 42 -2.18 1.88 11.35
C TRP A 42 -3.01 2.60 12.40
N LEU A 43 -4.20 2.96 11.99
CA LEU A 43 -5.18 3.65 12.80
C LEU A 43 -6.42 2.75 12.94
N GLN A 44 -6.98 2.71 14.11
CA GLN A 44 -8.26 2.07 14.37
C GLN A 44 -9.31 3.13 14.62
N SER A 45 -10.40 3.09 13.88
CA SER A 45 -11.55 3.98 14.06
C SER A 45 -12.64 3.30 14.87
N THR A 46 -13.33 4.07 15.70
CA THR A 46 -14.50 3.60 16.45
C THR A 46 -15.74 3.43 15.58
N LEU A 47 -15.71 3.96 14.36
CA LEU A 47 -16.78 3.83 13.38
C LEU A 47 -16.25 3.21 12.10
N LEU A 48 -16.96 2.18 11.60
CA LEU A 48 -16.72 1.66 10.26
C LEU A 48 -17.26 2.67 9.23
N GLY A 49 -16.40 3.14 8.34
CA GLY A 49 -16.79 4.12 7.33
C GLY A 49 -15.68 4.33 6.31
N HIS A 50 -16.03 4.99 5.22
CA HIS A 50 -15.09 5.47 4.23
C HIS A 50 -14.70 6.92 4.58
N PHE A 51 -13.42 7.18 4.78
CA PHE A 51 -12.87 8.48 5.14
C PHE A 51 -12.23 9.10 3.90
N VAL A 52 -12.90 10.10 3.33
CA VAL A 52 -12.53 10.71 2.03
C VAL A 52 -11.71 11.99 2.17
N ASP A 53 -11.45 12.44 3.40
CA ASP A 53 -10.72 13.68 3.64
C ASP A 53 -9.64 13.46 4.72
N TYR A 54 -8.40 13.78 4.38
CA TYR A 54 -7.25 13.73 5.27
C TYR A 54 -6.22 14.76 4.84
N ASP A 55 -5.47 15.29 5.79
CA ASP A 55 -4.41 16.29 5.56
C ASP A 55 -3.05 15.69 5.96
N ILE A 56 -2.07 15.87 5.09
CA ILE A 56 -0.69 15.45 5.32
C ILE A 56 0.22 16.66 5.21
N GLN A 57 1.00 16.90 6.25
CA GLN A 57 2.03 17.92 6.26
C GLN A 57 3.42 17.29 6.19
N ALA A 58 4.18 17.67 5.17
CA ALA A 58 5.57 17.28 5.03
C ALA A 58 6.46 18.51 5.23
N THR A 59 7.51 18.39 6.05
CA THR A 59 8.45 19.47 6.32
C THR A 59 9.87 18.99 6.04
N HIS A 60 10.59 19.73 5.21
CA HIS A 60 12.02 19.53 5.01
C HIS A 60 12.79 20.52 5.89
N VAL A 61 13.59 20.00 6.81
CA VAL A 61 14.47 20.80 7.67
C VAL A 61 15.87 20.83 7.07
N THR A 62 16.29 21.97 6.57
CA THR A 62 17.67 22.16 6.09
C THR A 62 18.64 22.25 7.27
N SER A 63 19.91 21.86 7.05
CA SER A 63 20.96 22.01 8.06
C SER A 63 21.17 23.47 8.53
N TYR A 64 20.67 24.43 7.78
CA TYR A 64 20.72 25.87 8.09
C TYR A 64 19.46 26.39 8.78
N GLY A 65 18.45 25.54 8.99
CA GLY A 65 17.16 25.93 9.60
C GLY A 65 16.35 26.92 8.77
N ASN A 66 16.58 27.02 7.48
CA ASN A 66 15.89 27.95 6.60
C ASN A 66 14.84 27.19 5.76
N GLU A 67 13.56 27.39 6.06
CA GLU A 67 12.44 26.75 5.38
C GLU A 67 12.36 27.10 3.87
N ASN A 68 12.89 28.26 3.47
CA ASN A 68 12.93 28.64 2.05
C ASN A 68 13.94 27.83 1.23
N LEU A 69 14.75 26.99 1.86
CA LEU A 69 15.66 26.05 1.22
C LEU A 69 15.10 24.62 1.20
N SER A 70 13.79 24.49 1.26
CA SER A 70 13.14 23.17 1.16
C SER A 70 13.49 22.48 -0.16
N LEU A 71 13.79 21.18 -0.08
CA LEU A 71 13.97 20.29 -1.23
C LEU A 71 12.66 19.55 -1.60
N LEU A 72 11.56 19.85 -0.91
CA LEU A 72 10.26 19.34 -1.29
C LEU A 72 9.81 20.05 -2.57
N ASP A 73 9.61 19.27 -3.61
CA ASP A 73 9.10 19.74 -4.90
C ASP A 73 7.57 19.74 -4.89
N GLN A 74 6.99 18.58 -4.57
CA GLN A 74 5.55 18.38 -4.58
C GLN A 74 5.10 17.44 -3.45
N VAL A 75 3.91 17.66 -2.94
CA VAL A 75 3.15 16.72 -2.11
C VAL A 75 1.89 16.35 -2.87
N THR A 76 1.73 15.08 -3.17
CA THR A 76 0.53 14.55 -3.85
C THR A 76 -0.19 13.60 -2.89
N ILE A 77 -1.49 13.76 -2.78
CA ILE A 77 -2.36 12.95 -1.94
C ILE A 77 -3.19 12.06 -2.86
N HIS A 78 -3.19 10.76 -2.59
CA HIS A 78 -3.95 9.75 -3.32
C HIS A 78 -4.88 9.02 -2.37
N GLU A 79 -6.04 8.61 -2.86
CA GLU A 79 -6.93 7.72 -2.11
C GLU A 79 -6.37 6.30 -2.14
N LEU A 80 -5.86 5.84 -1.01
CA LEU A 80 -5.26 4.52 -0.90
C LEU A 80 -6.33 3.43 -0.77
N ILE A 81 -6.35 2.51 -1.73
CA ILE A 81 -7.16 1.29 -1.66
C ILE A 81 -6.40 0.20 -0.91
N HIS A 82 -5.15 -0.07 -1.30
CA HIS A 82 -4.34 -1.11 -0.67
C HIS A 82 -2.84 -0.90 -0.86
N GLY A 83 -2.05 -1.11 0.20
CA GLY A 83 -0.59 -1.15 0.14
C GLY A 83 -0.11 -2.61 0.11
N PHE A 84 0.86 -2.92 -0.76
CA PHE A 84 1.35 -4.29 -0.92
C PHE A 84 2.87 -4.35 -1.14
N THR A 85 3.45 -5.53 -0.92
CA THR A 85 4.85 -5.81 -1.25
C THR A 85 4.92 -6.46 -2.62
N PRO A 86 5.55 -5.84 -3.63
CA PRO A 86 5.71 -6.45 -4.94
C PRO A 86 6.48 -7.76 -4.87
N ALA A 87 6.04 -8.78 -5.61
CA ALA A 87 6.79 -10.01 -5.73
C ALA A 87 8.10 -9.76 -6.51
N GLU A 88 9.16 -10.49 -6.17
CA GLU A 88 10.42 -10.42 -6.89
C GLU A 88 10.24 -10.60 -8.40
N GLY A 89 10.94 -9.81 -9.19
CA GLY A 89 10.90 -9.87 -10.65
C GLY A 89 9.81 -9.04 -11.32
N VAL A 90 9.06 -8.23 -10.58
CA VAL A 90 8.05 -7.32 -11.16
C VAL A 90 8.70 -6.21 -12.00
N VAL A 91 9.96 -5.83 -11.67
CA VAL A 91 10.75 -4.88 -12.46
C VAL A 91 12.10 -5.48 -12.79
N ALA A 92 12.27 -5.98 -13.99
CA ALA A 92 13.55 -6.50 -14.44
C ALA A 92 14.57 -5.34 -14.62
N GLY A 93 15.62 -5.32 -13.79
CA GLY A 93 16.76 -4.41 -13.94
C GLY A 93 16.64 -3.02 -13.34
N GLY A 94 15.56 -2.75 -12.60
CA GLY A 94 15.38 -1.52 -11.83
C GLY A 94 15.85 -1.62 -10.38
N PRO A 95 15.87 -0.50 -9.62
CA PRO A 95 16.07 -0.55 -8.18
C PRO A 95 14.96 -1.43 -7.54
N ALA A 96 15.30 -2.05 -6.42
CA ALA A 96 14.31 -2.86 -5.70
C ALA A 96 13.11 -2.00 -5.31
N ILE A 97 11.91 -2.40 -5.78
CA ILE A 97 10.66 -1.77 -5.35
C ILE A 97 10.28 -2.40 -4.01
N GLU A 98 10.25 -1.59 -2.97
CA GLU A 98 9.97 -2.07 -1.62
C GLU A 98 8.46 -2.17 -1.36
N ARG A 99 7.69 -1.18 -1.84
CA ARG A 99 6.23 -1.15 -1.66
C ARG A 99 5.54 -0.67 -2.93
N GLY A 100 4.32 -1.17 -3.10
CA GLY A 100 3.35 -0.69 -4.08
C GLY A 100 2.10 -0.18 -3.37
N PHE A 101 1.45 0.81 -3.96
CA PHE A 101 0.24 1.45 -3.44
C PHE A 101 -0.80 1.48 -4.55
N LEU A 102 -1.86 0.68 -4.38
CA LEU A 102 -3.03 0.76 -5.23
C LEU A 102 -3.87 1.93 -4.78
N VAL A 103 -4.20 2.81 -5.69
CA VAL A 103 -4.93 4.04 -5.41
C VAL A 103 -6.09 4.22 -6.38
N ASN A 104 -7.10 4.97 -5.95
CA ASN A 104 -8.17 5.51 -6.76
C ASN A 104 -7.89 7.00 -6.99
N ASP A 105 -7.38 7.36 -8.16
CA ASP A 105 -7.07 8.75 -8.52
C ASP A 105 -8.19 9.38 -9.36
N ILE A 106 -8.93 8.56 -10.08
CA ILE A 106 -10.08 9.00 -10.85
C ILE A 106 -11.29 8.93 -9.92
N SER A 107 -11.73 10.08 -9.46
CA SER A 107 -12.89 10.18 -8.59
C SER A 107 -14.13 9.63 -9.28
N ASP A 108 -14.43 8.37 -9.01
CA ASP A 108 -15.62 7.68 -9.48
C ASP A 108 -16.40 7.07 -8.29
N ILE A 109 -17.55 6.48 -8.57
CA ILE A 109 -18.44 5.91 -7.53
C ILE A 109 -18.04 4.51 -7.11
N ASP A 110 -17.04 3.91 -7.75
CA ASP A 110 -16.81 2.47 -7.64
C ASP A 110 -15.74 2.11 -6.61
N ASP A 111 -15.00 3.08 -6.05
CA ASP A 111 -13.91 2.90 -5.07
C ASP A 111 -12.90 1.81 -5.51
N LEU A 112 -12.68 1.68 -6.82
CA LEU A 112 -11.77 0.69 -7.38
C LEU A 112 -10.43 1.33 -7.74
N PRO A 113 -9.32 0.61 -7.60
CA PRO A 113 -8.03 1.16 -7.97
C PRO A 113 -7.90 1.33 -9.49
N ASP A 114 -7.39 2.46 -9.90
CA ASP A 114 -7.09 2.80 -11.28
C ASP A 114 -5.60 3.00 -11.56
N HIS A 115 -4.79 3.23 -10.51
CA HIS A 115 -3.34 3.35 -10.59
C HIS A 115 -2.62 2.56 -9.51
N VAL A 116 -1.38 2.23 -9.79
CA VAL A 116 -0.42 1.75 -8.79
C VAL A 116 0.81 2.65 -8.80
N TYR A 117 1.18 3.13 -7.63
CA TYR A 117 2.39 3.90 -7.37
C TYR A 117 3.40 3.03 -6.63
N PHE A 118 4.67 3.22 -6.93
CA PHE A 118 5.74 2.47 -6.29
C PHE A 118 6.70 3.39 -5.57
N THR A 119 7.40 2.85 -4.60
CA THR A 119 8.40 3.60 -3.80
C THR A 119 9.57 4.13 -4.61
N ASP A 120 9.81 3.65 -5.84
CA ASP A 120 10.80 4.18 -6.78
C ASP A 120 10.28 5.37 -7.62
N ALA A 121 9.10 5.90 -7.25
CA ALA A 121 8.38 6.97 -7.95
C ALA A 121 7.86 6.59 -9.36
N THR A 122 7.87 5.33 -9.72
CA THR A 122 7.18 4.87 -10.93
C THR A 122 5.68 4.66 -10.66
N GLN A 123 4.89 4.79 -11.73
CA GLN A 123 3.44 4.56 -11.67
C GLN A 123 2.98 3.78 -12.90
N GLN A 124 1.88 3.05 -12.75
CA GLN A 124 1.27 2.24 -13.81
C GLN A 124 -0.25 2.33 -13.70
N GLU A 125 -0.93 2.27 -14.85
CA GLU A 125 -2.38 2.10 -14.87
C GLU A 125 -2.77 0.69 -14.40
N VAL A 126 -3.88 0.60 -13.69
CA VAL A 126 -4.49 -0.65 -13.24
C VAL A 126 -5.84 -0.82 -13.90
N GLU A 127 -6.10 -2.00 -14.42
CA GLU A 127 -7.42 -2.37 -14.92
C GLU A 127 -8.11 -3.33 -13.96
N VAL A 128 -9.39 -3.17 -13.77
CA VAL A 128 -10.18 -4.18 -13.07
C VAL A 128 -10.21 -5.44 -13.92
N ALA A 129 -9.85 -6.58 -13.35
CA ALA A 129 -9.82 -7.87 -14.03
C ALA A 129 -11.20 -8.23 -14.61
N ALA A 130 -11.20 -8.93 -15.72
CA ALA A 130 -12.45 -9.37 -16.35
C ALA A 130 -13.22 -10.35 -15.46
N ASP A 131 -12.52 -11.14 -14.67
CA ASP A 131 -13.11 -12.12 -13.74
C ASP A 131 -12.11 -12.48 -12.64
N ALA A 132 -12.61 -12.72 -11.44
CA ALA A 132 -11.86 -13.26 -10.31
C ALA A 132 -12.72 -14.31 -9.60
N LYS A 133 -12.19 -15.53 -9.49
CA LYS A 133 -12.91 -16.68 -8.92
C LYS A 133 -12.12 -17.35 -7.83
N LEU A 134 -12.74 -17.47 -6.67
CA LEU A 134 -12.22 -18.24 -5.55
C LEU A 134 -12.85 -19.62 -5.53
N GLN A 135 -12.03 -20.66 -5.63
CA GLN A 135 -12.47 -22.06 -5.61
C GLN A 135 -11.92 -22.75 -4.36
N LYS A 136 -12.81 -23.29 -3.56
CA LYS A 136 -12.44 -24.08 -2.39
C LYS A 136 -11.91 -25.45 -2.81
N GLN A 137 -10.68 -25.76 -2.41
CA GLN A 137 -10.04 -27.05 -2.62
C GLN A 137 -10.18 -27.97 -1.38
N SER A 138 -10.08 -27.38 -0.19
CA SER A 138 -10.22 -28.08 1.09
C SER A 138 -10.77 -27.13 2.17
N ASN A 139 -10.75 -27.54 3.42
CA ASN A 139 -11.17 -26.64 4.52
C ASN A 139 -10.18 -25.50 4.80
N THR A 140 -8.96 -25.60 4.30
CA THR A 140 -7.86 -24.65 4.55
C THR A 140 -7.18 -24.18 3.28
N GLU A 141 -7.61 -24.65 2.10
CA GLU A 141 -6.97 -24.35 0.83
C GLU A 141 -7.99 -23.86 -0.18
N TYR A 142 -7.63 -22.79 -0.87
CA TYR A 142 -8.41 -22.17 -1.92
C TYR A 142 -7.51 -21.88 -3.12
N THR A 143 -8.07 -21.94 -4.31
CA THR A 143 -7.44 -21.47 -5.54
C THR A 143 -8.13 -20.19 -5.99
N LEU A 144 -7.36 -19.11 -6.12
CA LEU A 144 -7.80 -17.86 -6.75
C LEU A 144 -7.38 -17.88 -8.22
N ALA A 145 -8.35 -17.75 -9.12
CA ALA A 145 -8.12 -17.56 -10.54
C ALA A 145 -8.53 -16.14 -10.92
N ILE A 146 -7.62 -15.39 -11.52
CA ILE A 146 -7.86 -14.03 -12.01
C ILE A 146 -7.70 -14.05 -13.52
N THR A 147 -8.70 -13.54 -14.22
CA THR A 147 -8.67 -13.36 -15.67
C THR A 147 -8.35 -11.91 -15.99
N PRO A 148 -7.14 -11.59 -16.47
CA PRO A 148 -6.77 -10.21 -16.78
C PRO A 148 -7.62 -9.67 -17.92
N LYS A 149 -7.92 -8.39 -17.90
CA LYS A 149 -8.63 -7.69 -18.98
C LYS A 149 -7.67 -7.29 -20.10
N LYS A 150 -6.47 -6.85 -19.71
CA LYS A 150 -5.37 -6.52 -20.64
C LYS A 150 -4.03 -6.93 -20.06
N ALA A 151 -2.97 -6.86 -20.85
CA ALA A 151 -1.61 -6.99 -20.33
C ALA A 151 -1.28 -5.84 -19.39
N GLY A 152 -0.48 -6.10 -18.35
CA GLY A 152 -0.11 -5.12 -17.32
C GLY A 152 -0.78 -5.42 -15.98
N TRP A 153 -1.00 -4.38 -15.19
CA TRP A 153 -1.59 -4.50 -13.86
C TRP A 153 -3.10 -4.71 -13.95
N ASN A 154 -3.56 -5.73 -13.27
CA ASN A 154 -4.98 -6.03 -13.14
C ASN A 154 -5.33 -6.25 -11.68
N TYR A 155 -6.35 -5.55 -11.21
CA TYR A 155 -6.91 -5.72 -9.87
C TYR A 155 -8.05 -6.73 -9.90
N GLY A 156 -8.00 -7.70 -9.02
CA GLY A 156 -9.09 -8.67 -8.84
C GLY A 156 -9.41 -8.81 -7.36
N SER A 157 -10.67 -8.62 -7.00
CA SER A 157 -11.16 -8.78 -5.64
C SER A 157 -12.13 -9.96 -5.56
N VAL A 158 -12.03 -10.73 -4.49
CA VAL A 158 -12.97 -11.80 -4.16
C VAL A 158 -13.30 -11.74 -2.68
N THR A 159 -14.55 -11.99 -2.36
CA THR A 159 -14.99 -12.02 -0.96
C THR A 159 -14.59 -13.35 -0.31
N ASP A 160 -13.95 -13.30 0.86
CA ASP A 160 -13.77 -14.48 1.70
C ASP A 160 -15.14 -15.05 2.12
N PRO A 161 -15.51 -16.25 1.70
CA PRO A 161 -16.80 -16.83 2.04
C PRO A 161 -16.92 -17.16 3.52
N THR A 162 -15.84 -17.13 4.28
CA THR A 162 -15.84 -17.41 5.72
C THR A 162 -15.83 -16.14 6.57
N GLY A 163 -15.36 -15.02 6.02
CA GLY A 163 -15.26 -13.71 6.67
C GLY A 163 -14.42 -13.66 7.96
N ARG A 164 -13.60 -14.67 8.23
CA ARG A 164 -12.92 -14.80 9.53
C ARG A 164 -11.53 -15.45 9.48
N ARG A 165 -10.99 -15.76 8.33
CA ARG A 165 -9.73 -16.49 8.24
C ARG A 165 -8.60 -15.59 7.80
N ALA A 166 -7.52 -15.59 8.57
CA ALA A 166 -6.27 -14.98 8.12
C ALA A 166 -5.63 -15.82 7.01
N ILE A 167 -5.12 -15.17 5.97
CA ILE A 167 -4.28 -15.81 4.97
C ILE A 167 -2.90 -16.02 5.60
N ILE A 168 -2.41 -17.25 5.58
CA ILE A 168 -1.11 -17.62 6.15
C ILE A 168 -0.06 -17.86 5.08
N LYS A 169 -0.48 -18.13 3.84
CA LYS A 169 0.42 -18.41 2.73
C LYS A 169 -0.29 -18.25 1.39
N ILE A 170 0.38 -17.59 0.47
CA ILE A 170 -0.04 -17.47 -0.94
C ILE A 170 1.05 -18.05 -1.81
N VAL A 171 0.69 -18.90 -2.76
CA VAL A 171 1.64 -19.50 -3.71
C VAL A 171 1.13 -19.29 -5.13
N ARG A 172 1.97 -18.71 -5.97
CA ARG A 172 1.68 -18.58 -7.39
C ARG A 172 1.87 -19.94 -8.08
N GLN A 173 0.79 -20.52 -8.59
CA GLN A 173 0.79 -21.88 -9.13
C GLN A 173 1.72 -22.07 -10.33
N ARG A 174 1.92 -21.02 -11.14
CA ARG A 174 2.73 -21.09 -12.37
C ARG A 174 4.19 -21.50 -12.12
N ASP A 175 4.78 -21.06 -11.02
CA ASP A 175 6.22 -21.21 -10.74
C ASP A 175 6.53 -21.57 -9.28
N GLY A 176 5.51 -21.72 -8.45
CA GLY A 176 5.67 -22.07 -7.04
C GLY A 176 6.20 -20.95 -6.14
N VAL A 177 6.28 -19.71 -6.66
CA VAL A 177 6.75 -18.57 -5.88
C VAL A 177 5.75 -18.25 -4.77
N GLU A 178 6.26 -18.12 -3.55
CA GLU A 178 5.49 -17.64 -2.41
C GLU A 178 5.36 -16.13 -2.48
N LEU A 179 4.14 -15.63 -2.40
CA LEU A 179 3.83 -14.20 -2.42
C LEU A 179 3.62 -13.73 -0.98
N PRO A 180 3.98 -12.46 -0.68
CA PRO A 180 3.68 -11.87 0.61
C PRO A 180 2.18 -11.90 0.92
N ALA A 181 1.82 -12.25 2.16
CA ALA A 181 0.42 -12.37 2.58
C ALA A 181 -0.28 -11.00 2.74
N ASP A 182 0.48 -9.92 2.81
CA ASP A 182 -0.01 -8.55 2.82
C ASP A 182 -0.51 -8.05 1.43
N ASN A 183 -0.39 -8.88 0.41
CA ASN A 183 -0.90 -8.58 -0.93
C ASN A 183 -2.39 -8.92 -1.11
N VAL A 184 -3.12 -9.21 -0.01
CA VAL A 184 -4.52 -9.64 -0.04
C VAL A 184 -5.36 -8.90 0.97
#